data_1dbd157197ac1e1f1f6634066d0dab4f
#
_entry.id   1dbd157197ac1e1f1f6634066d0dab4f
#
_cell.length_a   1.000
_cell.length_b   1.000
_cell.length_c   1.000
_cell.angle_alpha   90.00
_cell.angle_beta   90.00
_cell.angle_gamma   90.00
#
_symmetry.space_group_name_H-M   'P 1'
#
loop_
_entity.id
_entity.type
_entity.pdbx_description
1 polymer ?
#
loop_
_entity_poly.entity_id
_entity_poly.type
_entity_poly.pdbx_seq_one_letter_code
_entity_poly.pdbx_strand_id
1 'polypeptide(L)'
;IKCRGQVVGGLHARPEYNAPVSGDLPTLSAFPDHIWPSLAVRDEIQSRLVAQFSTDFLRRHWLIAFDGAQIELAWDRGEIVGVLGRAEIDELELELKSGEASALFGLAAHLADLGGVRLGSQSKAQRGYRLAGLGKPLAVQPLPDIGGLDGKACITLGLQLWQHHEQLWLECGKEERQQALQGMLQGCDLVAEAAENLAQAPAWLPALRVQQRLLAEAGEEQLSALLHGADLVGLQLAIAAWLHLDS
;
A
#
# COMPACT_ATOMS: atom_id res chain seq x y z
N ILE A 1 17.42 -5.54 4.14
CA ILE A 1 17.21 -4.08 4.32
C ILE A 1 16.40 -3.57 3.15
N LYS A 2 15.29 -2.88 3.45
CA LYS A 2 14.47 -2.20 2.44
C LYS A 2 14.76 -0.70 2.52
N CYS A 3 15.23 -0.12 1.41
CA CYS A 3 15.52 1.31 1.34
C CYS A 3 14.25 2.11 1.02
N ARG A 4 14.31 3.42 1.21
CA ARG A 4 13.24 4.31 0.71
C ARG A 4 13.18 4.23 -0.80
N GLY A 5 11.97 4.22 -1.35
CA GLY A 5 11.72 4.19 -2.79
C GLY A 5 10.48 4.99 -3.13
N GLN A 6 10.06 4.90 -4.37
CA GLN A 6 8.81 5.53 -4.84
C GLN A 6 7.62 4.63 -4.56
N VAL A 7 6.48 5.25 -4.28
CA VAL A 7 5.19 4.59 -4.14
C VAL A 7 4.18 5.36 -4.99
N VAL A 8 3.63 4.70 -5.99
CA VAL A 8 2.60 5.27 -6.86
C VAL A 8 1.44 4.28 -6.90
N GLY A 9 0.27 4.71 -6.44
CA GLY A 9 -0.95 3.90 -6.50
C GLY A 9 -0.87 2.52 -5.82
N GLY A 10 -0.01 2.37 -4.80
CA GLY A 10 0.24 1.08 -4.14
C GLY A 10 1.36 0.26 -4.76
N LEU A 11 1.91 0.66 -5.93
CA LEU A 11 3.12 0.06 -6.47
C LEU A 11 4.36 0.62 -5.76
N HIS A 12 5.17 -0.27 -5.21
CA HIS A 12 6.41 0.06 -4.51
C HIS A 12 7.62 -0.26 -5.39
N ALA A 13 8.39 0.77 -5.77
CA ALA A 13 9.70 0.61 -6.41
C ALA A 13 10.79 1.02 -5.42
N ARG A 14 11.44 0.04 -4.79
CA ARG A 14 12.49 0.30 -3.79
C ARG A 14 13.59 -0.75 -3.83
N PRO A 15 14.86 -0.36 -3.61
CA PRO A 15 15.94 -1.33 -3.47
C PRO A 15 15.78 -2.17 -2.21
N GLU A 16 15.99 -3.47 -2.36
CA GLU A 16 16.02 -4.44 -1.26
C GLU A 16 17.37 -5.15 -1.25
N TYR A 17 17.94 -5.29 -0.06
CA TYR A 17 19.21 -5.98 0.15
C TYR A 17 18.99 -7.10 1.16
N ASN A 18 19.33 -8.32 0.77
CA ASN A 18 19.21 -9.50 1.59
C ASN A 18 20.58 -10.02 1.97
N ALA A 19 20.77 -10.45 3.22
CA ALA A 19 21.97 -11.08 3.71
C ALA A 19 21.60 -12.23 4.64
N PRO A 20 22.38 -13.33 4.66
CA PRO A 20 22.18 -14.41 5.64
C PRO A 20 22.31 -13.88 7.06
N VAL A 21 21.47 -14.38 7.96
CA VAL A 21 21.55 -14.07 9.39
C VAL A 21 21.96 -15.33 10.14
N SER A 22 23.02 -15.21 10.93
CA SER A 22 23.46 -16.25 11.86
C SER A 22 23.26 -15.75 13.29
N GLY A 23 22.20 -16.21 13.96
CA GLY A 23 21.81 -15.75 15.29
C GLY A 23 20.57 -14.85 15.26
N ASP A 24 20.29 -14.17 16.37
CA ASP A 24 19.04 -13.42 16.59
C ASP A 24 19.04 -12.00 15.98
N LEU A 25 20.21 -11.46 15.69
CA LEU A 25 20.36 -10.12 15.12
C LEU A 25 21.16 -10.15 13.82
N PRO A 26 20.77 -9.36 12.82
CA PRO A 26 21.51 -9.23 11.59
C PRO A 26 22.86 -8.53 11.81
N THR A 27 23.86 -8.95 11.03
CA THR A 27 25.17 -8.29 10.97
C THR A 27 25.14 -7.24 9.85
N LEU A 28 25.18 -5.96 10.20
CA LEU A 28 24.98 -4.88 9.24
C LEU A 28 26.15 -4.74 8.23
N SER A 29 27.35 -5.22 8.57
CA SER A 29 28.48 -5.29 7.64
C SER A 29 28.31 -6.35 6.54
N ALA A 30 27.29 -7.21 6.60
CA ALA A 30 26.94 -8.12 5.51
C ALA A 30 26.21 -7.43 4.35
N PHE A 31 25.81 -6.17 4.52
CA PHE A 31 25.12 -5.39 3.52
C PHE A 31 26.08 -4.42 2.83
N PRO A 32 25.81 -4.00 1.57
CA PRO A 32 26.68 -3.13 0.81
C PRO A 32 26.99 -1.79 1.52
N ASP A 33 28.24 -1.35 1.46
CA ASP A 33 28.67 -0.12 2.15
C ASP A 33 27.97 1.14 1.64
N HIS A 34 27.61 1.17 0.36
CA HIS A 34 26.99 2.35 -0.26
C HIS A 34 25.58 2.69 0.23
N ILE A 35 24.90 1.76 0.94
CA ILE A 35 23.57 2.04 1.50
C ILE A 35 23.62 2.79 2.84
N TRP A 36 24.82 2.92 3.42
CA TRP A 36 25.04 3.60 4.68
C TRP A 36 25.57 5.03 4.44
N PRO A 37 25.16 6.03 5.26
CA PRO A 37 25.74 7.36 5.19
C PRO A 37 27.26 7.35 5.41
N SER A 38 27.74 6.48 6.30
CA SER A 38 29.14 6.16 6.53
C SER A 38 29.28 4.84 7.28
N LEU A 39 30.47 4.23 7.26
CA LEU A 39 30.73 3.01 8.03
C LEU A 39 30.64 3.25 9.54
N ALA A 40 31.02 4.44 10.02
CA ALA A 40 30.88 4.81 11.42
C ALA A 40 29.39 4.83 11.87
N VAL A 41 28.49 5.36 11.03
CA VAL A 41 27.05 5.35 11.29
C VAL A 41 26.50 3.90 11.28
N ARG A 42 26.94 3.06 10.34
CA ARG A 42 26.59 1.65 10.33
C ARG A 42 26.97 0.95 11.65
N ASP A 43 28.20 1.15 12.09
CA ASP A 43 28.74 0.50 13.29
C ASP A 43 28.07 1.02 14.57
N GLU A 44 27.73 2.31 14.62
CA GLU A 44 26.89 2.89 15.69
C GLU A 44 25.49 2.22 15.72
N ILE A 45 24.82 2.10 14.57
CA ILE A 45 23.52 1.43 14.48
C ILE A 45 23.64 -0.03 14.93
N GLN A 46 24.68 -0.77 14.47
CA GLN A 46 24.93 -2.14 14.89
C GLN A 46 25.04 -2.29 16.40
N SER A 47 25.74 -1.38 17.08
CA SER A 47 25.93 -1.44 18.54
C SER A 47 24.63 -1.21 19.35
N ARG A 48 23.61 -0.61 18.73
CA ARG A 48 22.32 -0.27 19.33
C ARG A 48 21.15 -1.10 18.79
N LEU A 49 21.44 -2.05 17.89
CA LEU A 49 20.42 -2.84 17.22
C LEU A 49 19.71 -3.77 18.21
N VAL A 50 18.39 -3.62 18.29
CA VAL A 50 17.53 -4.48 19.11
C VAL A 50 16.27 -4.83 18.33
N ALA A 51 15.70 -6.01 18.59
CA ALA A 51 14.42 -6.39 18.02
C ALA A 51 13.32 -5.45 18.54
N GLN A 52 12.55 -4.87 17.65
CA GLN A 52 11.46 -3.94 17.99
C GLN A 52 10.08 -4.64 17.96
N PHE A 53 9.92 -5.57 17.06
CA PHE A 53 8.71 -6.38 16.87
C PHE A 53 9.11 -7.67 16.14
N SER A 54 8.23 -8.66 16.12
CA SER A 54 8.37 -9.85 15.28
C SER A 54 7.30 -9.90 14.19
N THR A 55 7.66 -10.55 13.08
CA THR A 55 6.74 -10.92 12.00
C THR A 55 6.93 -12.40 11.72
N ASP A 56 6.00 -13.21 12.21
CA ASP A 56 6.03 -14.66 12.03
C ASP A 56 4.93 -15.08 11.07
N PHE A 57 5.31 -15.57 9.91
CA PHE A 57 4.35 -15.97 8.89
C PHE A 57 4.86 -17.12 8.02
N LEU A 58 3.91 -17.91 7.53
CA LEU A 58 4.14 -18.91 6.50
C LEU A 58 3.95 -18.23 5.13
N ARG A 59 4.99 -18.26 4.29
CA ARG A 59 4.94 -17.83 2.90
C ARG A 59 4.76 -19.01 1.96
N ARG A 60 3.76 -18.93 1.09
CA ARG A 60 3.68 -19.74 -0.12
C ARG A 60 3.90 -18.82 -1.31
N HIS A 61 4.69 -19.25 -2.29
CA HIS A 61 4.95 -18.42 -3.47
C HIS A 61 4.91 -19.24 -4.75
N TRP A 62 4.59 -18.56 -5.83
CA TRP A 62 4.53 -19.11 -7.18
C TRP A 62 5.17 -18.13 -8.14
N LEU A 63 5.91 -18.63 -9.11
CA LEU A 63 6.39 -17.83 -10.24
C LEU A 63 5.39 -18.00 -11.38
N ILE A 64 4.73 -16.92 -11.76
CA ILE A 64 3.66 -16.88 -12.74
C ILE A 64 4.17 -16.18 -13.99
N ALA A 65 4.04 -16.85 -15.15
CA ALA A 65 4.21 -16.20 -16.45
C ALA A 65 2.86 -15.56 -16.84
N PHE A 66 2.83 -14.26 -17.01
CA PHE A 66 1.62 -13.51 -17.34
C PHE A 66 1.99 -12.35 -18.28
N ASP A 67 1.33 -12.27 -19.42
CA ASP A 67 1.48 -11.20 -20.43
C ASP A 67 2.95 -10.83 -20.75
N GLY A 68 3.77 -11.87 -20.98
CA GLY A 68 5.19 -11.70 -21.30
C GLY A 68 6.10 -11.38 -20.12
N ALA A 69 5.56 -11.25 -18.91
CA ALA A 69 6.31 -11.01 -17.69
C ALA A 69 6.45 -12.26 -16.83
N GLN A 70 7.43 -12.23 -15.91
CA GLN A 70 7.55 -13.18 -14.81
C GLN A 70 7.22 -12.44 -13.51
N ILE A 71 6.21 -12.90 -12.80
CA ILE A 71 5.70 -12.28 -11.57
C ILE A 71 5.73 -13.34 -10.47
N GLU A 72 6.35 -13.01 -9.34
CA GLU A 72 6.21 -13.81 -8.13
C GLU A 72 4.94 -13.37 -7.39
N LEU A 73 4.03 -14.32 -7.21
CA LEU A 73 2.89 -14.19 -6.30
C LEU A 73 3.26 -14.86 -4.98
N ALA A 74 3.31 -14.10 -3.91
CA ALA A 74 3.53 -14.63 -2.57
C ALA A 74 2.26 -14.44 -1.72
N TRP A 75 1.88 -15.50 -0.98
CA TRP A 75 0.82 -15.46 0.01
C TRP A 75 1.39 -15.66 1.40
N ASP A 76 1.29 -14.65 2.24
CA ASP A 76 1.80 -14.62 3.61
C ASP A 76 0.65 -14.72 4.61
N ARG A 77 0.74 -15.70 5.51
CA ARG A 77 -0.23 -15.88 6.61
C ARG A 77 0.49 -16.04 7.94
N GLY A 78 0.09 -15.23 8.92
CA GLY A 78 0.71 -15.27 10.24
C GLY A 78 0.35 -14.06 11.09
N GLU A 79 1.30 -13.57 11.86
CA GLU A 79 1.07 -12.43 12.75
C GLU A 79 2.28 -11.50 12.87
N ILE A 80 1.99 -10.26 13.24
CA ILE A 80 2.96 -9.27 13.70
C ILE A 80 2.73 -9.08 15.20
N VAL A 81 3.79 -9.12 16.00
CA VAL A 81 3.72 -8.95 17.45
C VAL A 81 4.63 -7.82 17.88
N GLY A 82 4.08 -6.85 18.59
CA GLY A 82 4.79 -5.74 19.23
C GLY A 82 4.31 -5.54 20.68
N VAL A 83 4.90 -4.58 21.37
CA VAL A 83 4.55 -4.31 22.78
C VAL A 83 3.12 -3.79 22.98
N LEU A 84 2.53 -3.17 21.96
CA LEU A 84 1.15 -2.65 22.01
C LEU A 84 0.10 -3.68 21.57
N GLY A 85 0.51 -4.88 21.15
CA GLY A 85 -0.43 -5.91 20.73
C GLY A 85 0.06 -6.71 19.52
N ARG A 86 -0.90 -7.28 18.80
CA ARG A 86 -0.65 -8.11 17.61
C ARG A 86 -1.60 -7.76 16.48
N ALA A 87 -1.18 -8.04 15.25
CA ALA A 87 -2.00 -7.90 14.05
C ALA A 87 -1.81 -9.11 13.16
N GLU A 88 -2.90 -9.55 12.54
CA GLU A 88 -2.89 -10.66 11.58
C GLU A 88 -2.16 -10.26 10.28
N ILE A 89 -1.46 -11.24 9.70
CA ILE A 89 -0.96 -11.19 8.33
C ILE A 89 -1.78 -12.19 7.53
N ASP A 90 -2.51 -11.70 6.53
CA ASP A 90 -3.15 -12.50 5.48
C ASP A 90 -3.13 -11.64 4.22
N GLU A 91 -2.03 -11.68 3.46
CA GLU A 91 -1.81 -10.77 2.35
C GLU A 91 -1.14 -11.47 1.16
N LEU A 92 -1.51 -10.99 -0.03
CA LEU A 92 -0.87 -11.33 -1.29
C LEU A 92 0.13 -10.22 -1.67
N GLU A 93 1.33 -10.60 -2.06
CA GLU A 93 2.34 -9.72 -2.65
C GLU A 93 2.60 -10.14 -4.09
N LEU A 94 2.59 -9.19 -5.01
CA LEU A 94 3.01 -9.38 -6.39
C LEU A 94 4.34 -8.68 -6.62
N GLU A 95 5.35 -9.42 -7.06
CA GLU A 95 6.67 -8.87 -7.36
C GLU A 95 7.04 -9.13 -8.81
N LEU A 96 7.28 -8.07 -9.58
CA LEU A 96 7.75 -8.17 -10.95
C LEU A 96 9.21 -8.61 -10.96
N LYS A 97 9.49 -9.80 -11.51
CA LYS A 97 10.86 -10.31 -11.66
C LYS A 97 11.46 -9.94 -13.02
N SER A 98 10.64 -9.91 -14.07
CA SER A 98 11.02 -9.44 -15.41
C SER A 98 9.79 -9.09 -16.23
N GLY A 99 9.96 -8.23 -17.23
CA GLY A 99 8.88 -7.78 -18.12
C GLY A 99 8.37 -6.38 -17.73
N GLU A 100 7.18 -6.02 -18.22
CA GLU A 100 6.59 -4.70 -18.06
C GLU A 100 5.65 -4.63 -16.85
N ALA A 101 5.60 -3.44 -16.21
CA ALA A 101 4.73 -3.21 -15.07
C ALA A 101 3.23 -3.35 -15.40
N SER A 102 2.83 -3.16 -16.66
CA SER A 102 1.46 -3.38 -17.12
C SER A 102 0.96 -4.80 -16.84
N ALA A 103 1.83 -5.80 -16.99
CA ALA A 103 1.50 -7.20 -16.66
C ALA A 103 1.22 -7.40 -15.16
N LEU A 104 1.95 -6.66 -14.28
CA LEU A 104 1.70 -6.69 -12.84
C LEU A 104 0.30 -6.18 -12.51
N PHE A 105 -0.11 -5.04 -13.10
CA PHE A 105 -1.47 -4.50 -12.93
C PHE A 105 -2.53 -5.43 -13.52
N GLY A 106 -2.26 -6.04 -14.68
CA GLY A 106 -3.15 -7.03 -15.29
C GLY A 106 -3.40 -8.24 -14.39
N LEU A 107 -2.34 -8.82 -13.81
CA LEU A 107 -2.49 -9.94 -12.87
C LEU A 107 -3.21 -9.51 -11.58
N ALA A 108 -2.91 -8.31 -11.05
CA ALA A 108 -3.61 -7.77 -9.90
C ALA A 108 -5.12 -7.59 -10.15
N ALA A 109 -5.50 -7.12 -11.33
CA ALA A 109 -6.91 -7.01 -11.74
C ALA A 109 -7.60 -8.37 -11.78
N HIS A 110 -6.95 -9.41 -12.32
CA HIS A 110 -7.49 -10.78 -12.31
C HIS A 110 -7.73 -11.30 -10.89
N LEU A 111 -6.85 -10.98 -9.94
CA LEU A 111 -7.05 -11.34 -8.53
C LEU A 111 -8.19 -10.55 -7.90
N ALA A 112 -8.33 -9.27 -8.25
CA ALA A 112 -9.42 -8.43 -7.77
C ALA A 112 -10.80 -8.92 -8.26
N ASP A 113 -10.88 -9.40 -9.51
CA ASP A 113 -12.11 -9.95 -10.08
C ASP A 113 -12.63 -11.20 -9.33
N LEU A 114 -11.77 -11.91 -8.62
CA LEU A 114 -12.18 -13.02 -7.75
C LEU A 114 -12.89 -12.54 -6.48
N GLY A 115 -12.76 -11.25 -6.13
CA GLY A 115 -13.33 -10.66 -4.93
C GLY A 115 -12.58 -11.04 -3.65
N GLY A 116 -12.95 -10.39 -2.54
CA GLY A 116 -12.40 -10.70 -1.22
C GLY A 116 -10.99 -10.18 -0.95
N VAL A 117 -10.40 -9.43 -1.89
CA VAL A 117 -9.10 -8.76 -1.73
C VAL A 117 -9.28 -7.24 -1.76
N ARG A 118 -8.30 -6.52 -1.24
CA ARG A 118 -8.19 -5.06 -1.34
C ARG A 118 -6.74 -4.64 -1.48
N LEU A 119 -6.49 -3.41 -1.90
CA LEU A 119 -5.13 -2.89 -1.98
C LEU A 119 -4.59 -2.60 -0.58
N GLY A 120 -3.43 -3.16 -0.27
CA GLY A 120 -2.72 -2.90 0.98
C GLY A 120 -1.91 -1.62 0.88
N SER A 121 -2.19 -0.64 1.75
CA SER A 121 -1.44 0.62 1.82
C SER A 121 -0.27 0.59 2.81
N GLN A 122 -0.17 -0.44 3.66
CA GLN A 122 0.82 -0.56 4.72
C GLN A 122 1.63 -1.84 4.62
N SER A 123 2.94 -1.72 4.71
CA SER A 123 3.82 -2.89 4.80
C SER A 123 3.77 -3.53 6.19
N LYS A 124 4.15 -4.83 6.29
CA LYS A 124 4.36 -5.53 7.57
C LYS A 124 5.25 -4.72 8.52
N ALA A 125 6.32 -4.10 8.02
CA ALA A 125 7.22 -3.28 8.82
C ALA A 125 6.55 -2.03 9.39
N GLN A 126 5.74 -1.29 8.60
CA GLN A 126 5.01 -0.12 9.10
C GLN A 126 4.03 -0.51 10.21
N ARG A 127 3.31 -1.61 10.02
CA ARG A 127 2.40 -2.18 11.03
C ARG A 127 3.18 -2.61 12.28
N GLY A 128 4.34 -3.26 12.11
CA GLY A 128 5.22 -3.69 13.20
C GLY A 128 5.77 -2.51 14.02
N TYR A 129 6.27 -1.47 13.38
CA TYR A 129 6.74 -0.27 14.09
C TYR A 129 5.61 0.43 14.87
N ARG A 130 4.38 0.44 14.31
CA ARG A 130 3.22 0.97 15.03
C ARG A 130 2.92 0.15 16.28
N LEU A 131 2.93 -1.18 16.18
CA LEU A 131 2.73 -2.08 17.32
C LEU A 131 3.89 -2.04 18.33
N ALA A 132 5.07 -1.62 17.91
CA ALA A 132 6.19 -1.33 18.81
C ALA A 132 6.10 0.06 19.50
N GLY A 133 5.08 0.87 19.18
CA GLY A 133 4.95 2.24 19.70
C GLY A 133 5.93 3.24 19.08
N LEU A 134 6.58 2.88 17.99
CA LEU A 134 7.62 3.69 17.31
C LEU A 134 7.15 4.29 15.98
N GLY A 135 6.08 3.77 15.41
CA GLY A 135 5.48 4.25 14.17
C GLY A 135 4.47 5.38 14.40
N LYS A 136 4.15 6.11 13.32
CA LYS A 136 3.04 7.06 13.37
C LYS A 136 1.72 6.30 13.57
N PRO A 137 0.83 6.79 14.45
CA PRO A 137 -0.51 6.23 14.57
C PRO A 137 -1.26 6.29 13.23
N LEU A 138 -2.12 5.32 12.98
CA LEU A 138 -3.09 5.40 11.91
C LEU A 138 -4.22 6.32 12.41
N ALA A 139 -4.35 7.50 11.83
CA ALA A 139 -5.27 8.54 12.26
C ALA A 139 -5.83 9.29 11.04
N VAL A 140 -6.92 10.02 11.25
CA VAL A 140 -7.50 10.89 10.23
C VAL A 140 -6.44 11.87 9.71
N GLN A 141 -6.31 11.94 8.40
CA GLN A 141 -5.44 12.90 7.72
C GLN A 141 -6.26 14.04 7.13
N PRO A 142 -5.79 15.29 7.23
CA PRO A 142 -6.41 16.40 6.54
C PRO A 142 -6.21 16.28 5.02
N LEU A 143 -7.03 17.02 4.27
CA LEU A 143 -6.79 17.23 2.84
C LEU A 143 -5.36 17.74 2.62
N PRO A 144 -4.63 17.18 1.66
CA PRO A 144 -3.29 17.66 1.33
C PRO A 144 -3.36 19.07 0.70
N ASP A 145 -2.30 19.85 0.88
CA ASP A 145 -2.12 21.07 0.09
C ASP A 145 -1.76 20.68 -1.35
N ILE A 146 -2.59 21.11 -2.30
CA ILE A 146 -2.45 20.85 -3.73
C ILE A 146 -1.99 22.08 -4.53
N GLY A 147 -1.68 23.19 -3.83
CA GLY A 147 -1.26 24.42 -4.49
C GLY A 147 -0.04 24.24 -5.38
N GLY A 148 -0.18 24.54 -6.68
CA GLY A 148 0.91 24.43 -7.66
C GLY A 148 1.22 23.01 -8.16
N LEU A 149 0.44 22.00 -7.79
CA LEU A 149 0.59 20.63 -8.28
C LEU A 149 -0.14 20.46 -9.62
N ASP A 150 0.39 19.58 -10.47
CA ASP A 150 -0.29 19.13 -11.68
C ASP A 150 -1.42 18.13 -11.38
N GLY A 151 -2.24 17.84 -12.38
CA GLY A 151 -3.38 16.95 -12.22
C GLY A 151 -3.00 15.53 -11.80
N LYS A 152 -1.88 14.98 -12.28
CA LYS A 152 -1.41 13.63 -11.88
C LYS A 152 -0.95 13.58 -10.43
N ALA A 153 -0.26 14.62 -9.97
CA ALA A 153 0.14 14.74 -8.58
C ALA A 153 -1.09 14.85 -7.65
N CYS A 154 -2.10 15.63 -8.05
CA CYS A 154 -3.37 15.73 -7.31
C CYS A 154 -4.10 14.37 -7.25
N ILE A 155 -4.21 13.65 -8.38
CA ILE A 155 -4.80 12.30 -8.42
C ILE A 155 -4.02 11.33 -7.51
N THR A 156 -2.70 11.39 -7.53
CA THR A 156 -1.85 10.55 -6.68
C THR A 156 -2.13 10.80 -5.20
N LEU A 157 -2.18 12.08 -4.78
CA LEU A 157 -2.48 12.44 -3.38
C LEU A 157 -3.90 12.06 -2.98
N GLY A 158 -4.88 12.26 -3.87
CA GLY A 158 -6.27 11.87 -3.62
C GLY A 158 -6.42 10.37 -3.44
N LEU A 159 -5.78 9.55 -4.30
CA LEU A 159 -5.79 8.10 -4.17
C LEU A 159 -5.10 7.63 -2.88
N GLN A 160 -3.99 8.25 -2.50
CA GLN A 160 -3.31 7.95 -1.24
C GLN A 160 -4.18 8.31 -0.03
N LEU A 161 -4.84 9.45 -0.05
CA LEU A 161 -5.76 9.89 1.01
C LEU A 161 -6.93 8.92 1.15
N TRP A 162 -7.53 8.50 0.03
CA TRP A 162 -8.60 7.52 -0.01
C TRP A 162 -8.15 6.18 0.60
N GLN A 163 -7.06 5.58 0.11
CA GLN A 163 -6.52 4.31 0.59
C GLN A 163 -6.10 4.36 2.07
N HIS A 164 -5.56 5.50 2.52
CA HIS A 164 -5.22 5.70 3.93
C HIS A 164 -6.47 5.63 4.82
N HIS A 165 -7.54 6.33 4.44
CA HIS A 165 -8.77 6.35 5.23
C HIS A 165 -9.57 5.06 5.11
N GLU A 166 -9.46 4.32 4.00
CA GLU A 166 -9.96 2.96 3.86
C GLU A 166 -9.30 2.04 4.90
N GLN A 167 -7.97 2.08 5.01
CA GLN A 167 -7.24 1.33 6.02
C GLN A 167 -7.63 1.76 7.44
N LEU A 168 -7.77 3.07 7.69
CA LEU A 168 -8.22 3.59 8.98
C LEU A 168 -9.62 3.07 9.33
N TRP A 169 -10.56 3.12 8.41
CA TRP A 169 -11.93 2.66 8.63
C TRP A 169 -12.00 1.18 9.04
N LEU A 170 -11.15 0.35 8.46
CA LEU A 170 -11.09 -1.09 8.77
C LEU A 170 -10.48 -1.38 10.14
N GLU A 171 -9.54 -0.55 10.60
CA GLU A 171 -8.81 -0.78 11.85
C GLU A 171 -9.33 0.04 13.04
N CYS A 172 -10.02 1.16 12.81
CA CYS A 172 -10.46 2.05 13.90
C CYS A 172 -11.75 1.60 14.58
N GLY A 173 -12.01 2.18 15.77
CA GLY A 173 -13.27 2.03 16.49
C GLY A 173 -14.44 2.74 15.80
N LYS A 174 -15.66 2.44 16.26
CA LYS A 174 -16.89 2.99 15.66
C LYS A 174 -16.94 4.52 15.63
N GLU A 175 -16.39 5.18 16.63
CA GLU A 175 -16.39 6.63 16.76
C GLU A 175 -15.58 7.33 15.66
N GLU A 176 -14.51 6.71 15.19
CA GLU A 176 -13.63 7.25 14.15
C GLU A 176 -14.06 6.86 12.72
N ARG A 177 -14.91 5.84 12.57
CA ARG A 177 -15.34 5.34 11.26
C ARG A 177 -16.01 6.38 10.38
N GLN A 178 -16.81 7.27 10.99
CA GLN A 178 -17.46 8.35 10.23
C GLN A 178 -16.43 9.33 9.66
N GLN A 179 -15.41 9.68 10.43
CA GLN A 179 -14.34 10.56 9.95
C GLN A 179 -13.48 9.87 8.89
N ALA A 180 -13.22 8.57 9.06
CA ALA A 180 -12.50 7.79 8.06
C ALA A 180 -13.30 7.70 6.74
N LEU A 181 -14.62 7.47 6.76
CA LEU A 181 -15.47 7.51 5.58
C LEU A 181 -15.44 8.90 4.90
N GLN A 182 -15.54 9.96 5.69
CA GLN A 182 -15.43 11.31 5.16
C GLN A 182 -14.08 11.55 4.47
N GLY A 183 -12.99 11.08 5.04
CA GLY A 183 -11.66 11.16 4.44
C GLY A 183 -11.52 10.34 3.15
N MET A 184 -12.16 9.15 3.09
CA MET A 184 -12.25 8.39 1.83
C MET A 184 -12.94 9.18 0.73
N LEU A 185 -14.12 9.76 1.04
CA LEU A 185 -14.89 10.55 0.08
C LEU A 185 -14.13 11.79 -0.39
N GLN A 186 -13.44 12.49 0.53
CA GLN A 186 -12.57 13.62 0.18
C GLN A 186 -11.43 13.22 -0.76
N GLY A 187 -10.84 12.03 -0.53
CA GLY A 187 -9.83 11.48 -1.44
C GLY A 187 -10.40 11.20 -2.83
N CYS A 188 -11.60 10.59 -2.90
CA CYS A 188 -12.30 10.37 -4.16
C CYS A 188 -12.67 11.69 -4.88
N ASP A 189 -13.13 12.70 -4.14
CA ASP A 189 -13.44 14.03 -4.69
C ASP A 189 -12.19 14.65 -5.32
N LEU A 190 -11.07 14.63 -4.62
CA LEU A 190 -9.82 15.18 -5.14
C LEU A 190 -9.36 14.46 -6.42
N VAL A 191 -9.47 13.12 -6.46
CA VAL A 191 -9.16 12.34 -7.69
C VAL A 191 -10.06 12.75 -8.84
N ALA A 192 -11.37 12.85 -8.60
CA ALA A 192 -12.34 13.14 -9.64
C ALA A 192 -12.22 14.57 -10.18
N GLU A 193 -12.10 15.57 -9.29
CA GLU A 193 -11.92 16.98 -9.67
C GLU A 193 -10.63 17.19 -10.47
N ALA A 194 -9.52 16.55 -10.04
CA ALA A 194 -8.26 16.62 -10.77
C ALA A 194 -8.37 15.95 -12.15
N ALA A 195 -9.06 14.81 -12.25
CA ALA A 195 -9.26 14.10 -13.50
C ALA A 195 -10.15 14.86 -14.50
N GLU A 196 -11.18 15.56 -14.02
CA GLU A 196 -12.07 16.40 -14.85
C GLU A 196 -11.34 17.60 -15.45
N ASN A 197 -10.31 18.10 -14.77
CA ASN A 197 -9.51 19.24 -15.24
C ASN A 197 -8.35 18.84 -16.17
N LEU A 198 -8.18 17.56 -16.48
CA LEU A 198 -7.20 17.12 -17.48
C LEU A 198 -7.68 17.44 -18.89
N ALA A 199 -6.74 17.62 -19.82
CA ALA A 199 -7.05 17.87 -21.22
C ALA A 199 -7.90 16.75 -21.85
N GLN A 200 -7.72 15.52 -21.36
CA GLN A 200 -8.54 14.36 -21.72
C GLN A 200 -8.91 13.62 -20.43
N ALA A 201 -10.20 13.50 -20.17
CA ALA A 201 -10.69 12.78 -19.00
C ALA A 201 -10.34 11.27 -19.11
N PRO A 202 -9.79 10.67 -18.03
CA PRO A 202 -9.45 9.24 -18.02
C PRO A 202 -10.70 8.36 -18.14
N ALA A 203 -10.54 7.20 -18.79
CA ALA A 203 -11.65 6.26 -19.02
C ALA A 203 -12.29 5.73 -17.73
N TRP A 204 -11.55 5.70 -16.62
CA TRP A 204 -12.04 5.24 -15.31
C TRP A 204 -12.90 6.27 -14.55
N LEU A 205 -12.95 7.55 -14.97
CA LEU A 205 -13.65 8.60 -14.25
C LEU A 205 -15.16 8.35 -14.05
N PRO A 206 -15.92 7.84 -15.03
CA PRO A 206 -17.33 7.50 -14.81
C PRO A 206 -17.53 6.42 -13.74
N ALA A 207 -16.65 5.41 -13.68
CA ALA A 207 -16.69 4.37 -12.65
C ALA A 207 -16.40 4.96 -11.27
N LEU A 208 -15.45 5.89 -11.14
CA LEU A 208 -15.17 6.59 -9.89
C LEU A 208 -16.43 7.32 -9.37
N ARG A 209 -17.14 8.04 -10.21
CA ARG A 209 -18.37 8.73 -9.82
C ARG A 209 -19.50 7.79 -9.35
N VAL A 210 -19.54 6.57 -9.90
CA VAL A 210 -20.46 5.53 -9.42
C VAL A 210 -20.04 5.04 -8.03
N GLN A 211 -18.79 4.70 -7.85
CA GLN A 211 -18.27 4.18 -6.57
C GLN A 211 -18.35 5.24 -5.45
N GLN A 212 -18.09 6.51 -5.74
CA GLN A 212 -18.29 7.60 -4.78
C GLN A 212 -19.72 7.64 -4.20
N ARG A 213 -20.74 7.52 -5.06
CA ARG A 213 -22.14 7.49 -4.60
C ARG A 213 -22.42 6.27 -3.76
N LEU A 214 -21.96 5.10 -4.19
CA LEU A 214 -22.14 3.86 -3.42
C LEU A 214 -21.47 3.95 -2.05
N LEU A 215 -20.26 4.50 -1.94
CA LEU A 215 -19.58 4.72 -0.67
C LEU A 215 -20.32 5.70 0.23
N ALA A 216 -20.85 6.80 -0.34
CA ALA A 216 -21.57 7.83 0.42
C ALA A 216 -22.93 7.35 0.97
N GLU A 217 -23.60 6.44 0.26
CA GLU A 217 -24.92 5.94 0.59
C GLU A 217 -24.87 4.64 1.43
N ALA A 218 -23.72 3.98 1.51
CA ALA A 218 -23.57 2.68 2.16
C ALA A 218 -23.71 2.76 3.67
N GLY A 219 -24.49 1.84 4.24
CA GLY A 219 -24.42 1.51 5.66
C GLY A 219 -23.14 0.74 6.00
N GLU A 220 -22.86 0.56 7.29
CA GLU A 220 -21.59 -0.01 7.78
C GLU A 220 -21.29 -1.41 7.20
N GLU A 221 -22.25 -2.31 7.19
CA GLU A 221 -22.09 -3.66 6.62
C GLU A 221 -21.86 -3.62 5.10
N GLN A 222 -22.60 -2.76 4.42
CA GLN A 222 -22.52 -2.56 2.99
C GLN A 222 -21.17 -1.95 2.57
N LEU A 223 -20.68 -1.00 3.38
CA LEU A 223 -19.36 -0.38 3.16
C LEU A 223 -18.24 -1.42 3.30
N SER A 224 -18.29 -2.29 4.32
CA SER A 224 -17.31 -3.37 4.47
C SER A 224 -17.28 -4.29 3.25
N ALA A 225 -18.44 -4.62 2.68
CA ALA A 225 -18.52 -5.43 1.46
C ALA A 225 -17.98 -4.68 0.23
N LEU A 226 -18.28 -3.39 0.08
CA LEU A 226 -17.77 -2.57 -1.01
C LEU A 226 -16.24 -2.46 -1.02
N LEU A 227 -15.61 -2.29 0.16
CA LEU A 227 -14.16 -2.16 0.29
C LEU A 227 -13.39 -3.41 -0.16
N HIS A 228 -14.03 -4.58 -0.19
CA HIS A 228 -13.47 -5.85 -0.68
C HIS A 228 -14.10 -6.28 -2.02
N GLY A 229 -14.92 -5.41 -2.61
CA GLY A 229 -15.60 -5.68 -3.88
C GLY A 229 -14.69 -5.50 -5.09
N ALA A 230 -14.83 -6.39 -6.08
CA ALA A 230 -14.04 -6.36 -7.31
C ALA A 230 -14.09 -5.00 -8.02
N ASP A 231 -15.26 -4.36 -8.07
CA ASP A 231 -15.46 -3.08 -8.78
C ASP A 231 -14.62 -1.95 -8.15
N LEU A 232 -14.63 -1.84 -6.81
CA LEU A 232 -13.89 -0.78 -6.12
C LEU A 232 -12.38 -1.01 -6.20
N VAL A 233 -11.94 -2.24 -5.97
CA VAL A 233 -10.53 -2.62 -6.04
C VAL A 233 -10.01 -2.51 -7.47
N GLY A 234 -10.77 -2.98 -8.46
CA GLY A 234 -10.46 -2.84 -9.88
C GLY A 234 -10.34 -1.38 -10.31
N LEU A 235 -11.22 -0.51 -9.81
CA LEU A 235 -11.12 0.95 -10.04
C LEU A 235 -9.84 1.55 -9.47
N GLN A 236 -9.49 1.25 -8.23
CA GLN A 236 -8.23 1.74 -7.64
C GLN A 236 -7.01 1.25 -8.42
N LEU A 237 -7.02 -0.01 -8.89
CA LEU A 237 -5.97 -0.54 -9.76
C LEU A 237 -5.91 0.19 -11.11
N ALA A 238 -7.07 0.49 -11.72
CA ALA A 238 -7.12 1.23 -12.99
C ALA A 238 -6.55 2.64 -12.85
N ILE A 239 -6.85 3.34 -11.74
CA ILE A 239 -6.28 4.67 -11.45
C ILE A 239 -4.77 4.54 -11.25
N ALA A 240 -4.31 3.56 -10.47
CA ALA A 240 -2.89 3.32 -10.20
C ALA A 240 -2.11 2.98 -11.47
N ALA A 241 -2.66 2.12 -12.32
CA ALA A 241 -2.08 1.75 -13.61
C ALA A 241 -1.96 2.98 -14.52
N TRP A 242 -3.01 3.81 -14.61
CA TRP A 242 -3.01 5.04 -15.40
C TRP A 242 -1.93 6.01 -14.90
N LEU A 243 -1.80 6.22 -13.60
CA LEU A 243 -0.75 7.06 -13.02
C LEU A 243 0.65 6.59 -13.35
N HIS A 244 0.84 5.28 -13.47
CA HIS A 244 2.16 4.67 -13.64
C HIS A 244 2.53 4.47 -15.12
N LEU A 245 1.57 4.10 -15.99
CA LEU A 245 1.83 3.71 -17.38
C LEU A 245 1.71 4.88 -18.37
N ASP A 246 0.92 5.89 -18.07
CA ASP A 246 0.75 7.08 -18.91
C ASP A 246 1.73 8.22 -18.54
N SER A 247 2.83 7.88 -17.86
CA SER A 247 3.84 8.83 -17.35
C SER A 247 4.84 9.24 -18.42
#